data_3649df6a31caa0ae821169a7ec5e02b1
#
_entry.id   3649df6a31caa0ae821169a7ec5e02b1
#
_cell.length_a   1.000
_cell.length_b   1.000
_cell.length_c   1.000
_cell.angle_alpha   90.00
_cell.angle_beta   90.00
_cell.angle_gamma   90.00
#
_symmetry.space_group_name_H-M   'P 1'
#
loop_
_entity.id
_entity.type
_entity.pdbx_description
1 polymer ?
#
loop_
_entity_poly.entity_id
_entity_poly.type
_entity_poly.pdbx_seq_one_letter_code
_entity_poly.pdbx_strand_id
1 'polypeptide(L)'
;MTEFFDCRGIASRYFEWAAQEFAGMKRKPHLATVLFRPKQNPASLQYRDLILKDAQRLGVTVDGHEAEDEESLLALVRRLNHDHATTGVMLFYPLHCALKDEDVMDLISPLKDVEGLHSMNLGYLVKFKRYLDEGRAIKCVVPATAKAVVKVLQSHPKISIDGKFGVVINNSMRVGKPLGLMLENLGATVVRCYDRTPREALEDCVRKADILVTAVPDPVFRLDSSWVKPGAAVIDVAYQGNIDAAGLQGRAGHLTGPDNRIGSMTRAMTFVNLVYCAKNAPLRRSPRVPVVG
;
A
#
# COMPACT_ATOMS: atom_id res chain seq x y z
N MET A 1 4.55 -7.83 -28.32
CA MET A 1 5.22 -6.55 -27.91
C MET A 1 4.84 -6.32 -26.47
N THR A 2 5.79 -5.98 -25.59
CA THR A 2 5.53 -5.69 -24.17
C THR A 2 4.96 -4.28 -24.01
N GLU A 3 3.85 -4.14 -23.30
CA GLU A 3 3.24 -2.85 -22.97
C GLU A 3 3.69 -2.43 -21.55
N PHE A 4 4.05 -1.15 -21.36
CA PHE A 4 4.40 -0.64 -20.04
C PHE A 4 3.19 -0.02 -19.34
N PHE A 5 3.04 -0.33 -18.04
CA PHE A 5 2.03 0.34 -17.21
C PHE A 5 2.35 1.82 -17.04
N ASP A 6 1.40 2.70 -17.31
CA ASP A 6 1.51 4.12 -17.00
C ASP A 6 1.09 4.40 -15.55
N CYS A 7 1.91 3.97 -14.59
CA CYS A 7 1.62 4.15 -13.16
C CYS A 7 1.49 5.64 -12.76
N ARG A 8 2.21 6.56 -13.44
CA ARG A 8 2.13 8.00 -13.15
C ARG A 8 0.82 8.59 -13.63
N GLY A 9 0.41 8.30 -14.86
CA GLY A 9 -0.87 8.77 -15.40
C GLY A 9 -2.07 8.19 -14.65
N ILE A 10 -1.96 6.91 -14.24
CA ILE A 10 -3.00 6.30 -13.38
C ILE A 10 -3.04 7.01 -12.03
N ALA A 11 -1.90 7.26 -11.38
CA ALA A 11 -1.81 7.95 -10.10
C ALA A 11 -2.38 9.37 -10.18
N SER A 12 -2.12 10.12 -11.28
CA SER A 12 -2.64 11.47 -11.48
C SER A 12 -4.15 11.52 -11.36
N ARG A 13 -4.87 10.57 -12.00
CA ARG A 13 -6.34 10.48 -11.91
C ARG A 13 -6.83 10.28 -10.48
N TYR A 14 -6.11 9.49 -9.67
CA TYR A 14 -6.47 9.30 -8.26
C TYR A 14 -6.14 10.52 -7.40
N PHE A 15 -5.05 11.22 -7.67
CA PHE A 15 -4.74 12.49 -7.03
C PHE A 15 -5.78 13.57 -7.36
N GLU A 16 -6.20 13.68 -8.61
CA GLU A 16 -7.26 14.60 -9.05
C GLU A 16 -8.60 14.29 -8.35
N TRP A 17 -8.96 13.01 -8.30
CA TRP A 17 -10.14 12.57 -7.55
C TRP A 17 -10.04 12.92 -6.06
N ALA A 18 -8.90 12.67 -5.42
CA ALA A 18 -8.68 13.01 -4.01
C ALA A 18 -8.74 14.53 -3.78
N ALA A 19 -8.18 15.33 -4.67
CA ALA A 19 -8.26 16.80 -4.61
C ALA A 19 -9.70 17.29 -4.66
N GLN A 20 -10.53 16.76 -5.57
CA GLN A 20 -11.96 17.09 -5.66
C GLN A 20 -12.71 16.72 -4.37
N GLU A 21 -12.45 15.54 -3.83
CA GLU A 21 -13.04 15.09 -2.57
C GLU A 21 -12.66 16.02 -1.39
N PHE A 22 -11.37 16.35 -1.28
CA PHE A 22 -10.88 17.26 -0.24
C PHE A 22 -11.44 18.69 -0.41
N ALA A 23 -11.59 19.17 -1.64
CA ALA A 23 -12.18 20.50 -1.92
C ALA A 23 -13.62 20.58 -1.42
N GLY A 24 -14.41 19.51 -1.56
CA GLY A 24 -15.80 19.44 -1.12
C GLY A 24 -15.98 19.26 0.41
N MET A 25 -14.91 19.01 1.17
CA MET A 25 -15.02 18.80 2.61
C MET A 25 -15.13 20.12 3.39
N LYS A 26 -16.08 20.21 4.32
CA LYS A 26 -16.23 21.37 5.22
C LYS A 26 -14.97 21.60 6.07
N ARG A 27 -14.32 20.52 6.50
CA ARG A 27 -13.07 20.54 7.24
C ARG A 27 -12.00 19.88 6.39
N LYS A 28 -10.92 20.59 6.11
CA LYS A 28 -9.77 20.03 5.41
C LYS A 28 -9.15 18.90 6.24
N PRO A 29 -8.79 17.79 5.62
CA PRO A 29 -8.14 16.69 6.32
C PRO A 29 -6.75 17.09 6.78
N HIS A 30 -6.35 16.53 7.91
CA HIS A 30 -5.07 16.73 8.54
C HIS A 30 -4.36 15.38 8.66
N LEU A 31 -3.22 15.24 8.02
CA LEU A 31 -2.38 14.03 8.03
C LEU A 31 -1.22 14.24 9.00
N ALA A 32 -1.12 13.39 10.02
CA ALA A 32 0.08 13.31 10.85
C ALA A 32 1.03 12.24 10.27
N THR A 33 2.25 12.63 9.97
CA THR A 33 3.32 11.72 9.59
C THR A 33 4.26 11.49 10.76
N VAL A 34 4.64 10.25 11.03
CA VAL A 34 5.49 9.87 12.16
C VAL A 34 6.72 9.13 11.65
N LEU A 35 7.91 9.68 11.91
CA LEU A 35 9.20 9.04 11.68
C LEU A 35 9.80 8.57 12.99
N PHE A 36 10.24 7.33 13.00
CA PHE A 36 11.02 6.79 14.12
C PHE A 36 12.49 6.77 13.75
N ARG A 37 13.33 7.35 14.63
CA ARG A 37 14.79 7.47 14.43
C ARG A 37 15.16 7.93 13.01
N PRO A 38 14.73 9.12 12.59
CA PRO A 38 14.85 9.57 11.19
C PRO A 38 16.28 9.54 10.66
N LYS A 39 17.28 9.79 11.52
CA LYS A 39 18.70 9.74 11.13
C LYS A 39 19.18 8.34 10.72
N GLN A 40 18.49 7.28 11.18
CA GLN A 40 18.81 5.89 10.86
C GLN A 40 18.00 5.37 9.67
N ASN A 41 17.03 6.16 9.17
CA ASN A 41 16.12 5.72 8.08
C ASN A 41 15.97 6.79 6.98
N PRO A 42 17.02 7.03 6.18
CA PRO A 42 17.01 8.05 5.13
C PRO A 42 15.97 7.77 4.03
N ALA A 43 15.63 6.51 3.77
CA ALA A 43 14.61 6.16 2.79
C ALA A 43 13.21 6.63 3.22
N SER A 44 12.89 6.51 4.52
CA SER A 44 11.63 7.02 5.08
C SER A 44 11.56 8.55 5.04
N LEU A 45 12.70 9.25 5.25
CA LEU A 45 12.78 10.70 5.10
C LEU A 45 12.43 11.12 3.67
N GLN A 46 13.08 10.51 2.66
CA GLN A 46 12.79 10.79 1.25
C GLN A 46 11.33 10.52 0.90
N TYR A 47 10.77 9.43 1.43
CA TYR A 47 9.39 9.09 1.16
C TYR A 47 8.41 10.08 1.82
N ARG A 48 8.71 10.55 3.05
CA ARG A 48 7.96 11.62 3.71
C ARG A 48 7.95 12.90 2.87
N ASP A 49 9.10 13.29 2.32
CA ASP A 49 9.20 14.50 1.48
C ASP A 49 8.31 14.43 0.23
N LEU A 50 8.20 13.24 -0.37
CA LEU A 50 7.27 13.02 -1.48
C LEU A 50 5.80 13.13 -1.02
N ILE A 51 5.45 12.59 0.15
CA ILE A 51 4.11 12.74 0.74
C ILE A 51 3.79 14.22 1.01
N LEU A 52 4.75 14.99 1.56
CA LEU A 52 4.57 16.42 1.82
C LEU A 52 4.30 17.21 0.53
N LYS A 53 5.06 16.94 -0.54
CA LYS A 53 4.85 17.57 -1.86
C LYS A 53 3.48 17.23 -2.43
N ASP A 54 3.07 15.98 -2.37
CA ASP A 54 1.74 15.56 -2.85
C ASP A 54 0.61 16.18 -2.00
N ALA A 55 0.77 16.24 -0.67
CA ALA A 55 -0.19 16.87 0.23
C ALA A 55 -0.38 18.37 -0.05
N GLN A 56 0.71 19.09 -0.28
CA GLN A 56 0.66 20.51 -0.65
C GLN A 56 -0.16 20.72 -1.93
N ARG A 57 0.05 19.88 -2.95
CA ARG A 57 -0.73 19.94 -4.21
C ARG A 57 -2.22 19.64 -4.00
N LEU A 58 -2.54 18.83 -3.00
CA LEU A 58 -3.91 18.43 -2.68
C LEU A 58 -4.61 19.37 -1.68
N GLY A 59 -3.92 20.38 -1.16
CA GLY A 59 -4.43 21.28 -0.12
C GLY A 59 -4.70 20.56 1.21
N VAL A 60 -3.91 19.51 1.52
CA VAL A 60 -3.96 18.76 2.76
C VAL A 60 -2.93 19.32 3.74
N THR A 61 -3.36 19.60 4.97
CA THR A 61 -2.43 19.97 6.06
C THR A 61 -1.67 18.73 6.53
N VAL A 62 -0.36 18.85 6.68
CA VAL A 62 0.48 17.75 7.19
C VAL A 62 1.33 18.24 8.34
N ASP A 63 1.29 17.52 9.47
CA ASP A 63 2.24 17.69 10.56
C ASP A 63 3.27 16.54 10.55
N GLY A 64 4.53 16.93 10.55
CA GLY A 64 5.66 16.01 10.69
C GLY A 64 6.01 15.83 12.16
N HIS A 65 5.99 14.59 12.63
CA HIS A 65 6.42 14.20 13.97
C HIS A 65 7.61 13.24 13.89
N GLU A 66 8.47 13.31 14.88
CA GLU A 66 9.64 12.44 15.02
C GLU A 66 9.68 11.87 16.44
N ALA A 67 10.12 10.63 16.57
CA ALA A 67 10.35 9.96 17.84
C ALA A 67 11.73 9.28 17.80
N GLU A 68 12.52 9.46 18.86
CA GLU A 68 13.89 8.93 18.94
C GLU A 68 13.97 7.62 19.75
N ASP A 69 12.96 7.34 20.56
CA ASP A 69 12.85 6.14 21.39
C ASP A 69 11.43 5.56 21.36
N GLU A 70 11.29 4.36 21.87
CA GLU A 70 10.03 3.60 21.83
C GLU A 70 8.95 4.23 22.72
N GLU A 71 9.32 4.80 23.86
CA GLU A 71 8.37 5.44 24.78
C GLU A 71 7.75 6.69 24.15
N SER A 72 8.58 7.55 23.58
CA SER A 72 8.13 8.76 22.85
C SER A 72 7.27 8.41 21.64
N LEU A 73 7.60 7.32 20.89
CA LEU A 73 6.78 6.83 19.79
C LEU A 73 5.39 6.41 20.27
N LEU A 74 5.32 5.59 21.32
CA LEU A 74 4.05 5.11 21.86
C LEU A 74 3.18 6.25 22.41
N ALA A 75 3.80 7.19 23.14
CA ALA A 75 3.12 8.38 23.66
C ALA A 75 2.58 9.26 22.51
N LEU A 76 3.37 9.44 21.46
CA LEU A 76 2.97 10.20 20.27
C LEU A 76 1.78 9.56 19.55
N VAL A 77 1.82 8.25 19.29
CA VAL A 77 0.73 7.53 18.63
C VAL A 77 -0.57 7.64 19.46
N ARG A 78 -0.49 7.46 20.78
CA ARG A 78 -1.65 7.64 21.67
C ARG A 78 -2.22 9.05 21.58
N ARG A 79 -1.37 10.08 21.61
CA ARG A 79 -1.79 11.49 21.48
C ARG A 79 -2.50 11.71 20.14
N LEU A 80 -1.94 11.24 19.03
CA LEU A 80 -2.52 11.40 17.69
C LEU A 80 -3.87 10.66 17.54
N ASN A 81 -4.03 9.53 18.20
CA ASN A 81 -5.31 8.82 18.23
C ASN A 81 -6.42 9.64 18.89
N HIS A 82 -6.11 10.35 19.99
CA HIS A 82 -7.07 11.16 20.73
C HIS A 82 -7.28 12.56 20.10
N ASP A 83 -6.33 13.05 19.33
CA ASP A 83 -6.45 14.36 18.69
C ASP A 83 -7.56 14.36 17.63
N HIS A 84 -8.64 15.08 17.89
CA HIS A 84 -9.75 15.23 16.95
C HIS A 84 -9.39 16.04 15.70
N ALA A 85 -8.27 16.79 15.72
CA ALA A 85 -7.80 17.52 14.56
C ALA A 85 -7.19 16.56 13.53
N THR A 86 -6.45 15.57 13.98
CA THR A 86 -5.81 14.57 13.14
C THR A 86 -6.82 13.66 12.44
N THR A 87 -6.83 13.71 11.12
CA THR A 87 -7.72 12.90 10.27
C THR A 87 -7.11 11.54 9.99
N GLY A 88 -5.83 11.49 9.69
CA GLY A 88 -5.09 10.28 9.39
C GLY A 88 -3.70 10.29 10.03
N VAL A 89 -3.18 9.10 10.30
CA VAL A 89 -1.83 8.89 10.82
C VAL A 89 -1.08 7.97 9.87
N MET A 90 0.14 8.36 9.52
CA MET A 90 1.06 7.59 8.70
C MET A 90 2.36 7.41 9.47
N LEU A 91 2.65 6.17 9.86
CA LEU A 91 3.92 5.80 10.50
C LEU A 91 4.80 5.06 9.49
N PHE A 92 6.05 5.49 9.36
CA PHE A 92 6.97 4.89 8.39
C PHE A 92 7.65 3.66 8.94
N TYR A 93 7.53 2.56 8.24
CA TYR A 93 8.12 1.26 8.58
C TYR A 93 9.26 0.89 7.61
N PRO A 94 10.22 0.01 8.00
CA PRO A 94 10.30 -0.67 9.30
C PRO A 94 10.86 0.22 10.42
N LEU A 95 10.55 -0.12 11.69
CA LEU A 95 10.99 0.66 12.87
C LEU A 95 12.44 0.34 13.27
N HIS A 96 12.90 -0.88 13.01
CA HIS A 96 14.24 -1.35 13.39
C HIS A 96 14.53 -1.18 14.91
N CYS A 97 13.61 -1.62 15.76
CA CYS A 97 13.73 -1.58 17.22
C CYS A 97 13.21 -2.88 17.86
N ALA A 98 13.11 -2.92 19.20
CA ALA A 98 12.60 -4.09 19.91
C ALA A 98 11.09 -4.29 19.72
N LEU A 99 10.34 -3.23 19.41
CA LEU A 99 8.92 -3.35 19.07
C LEU A 99 8.75 -4.01 17.70
N LYS A 100 7.81 -4.93 17.61
CA LYS A 100 7.41 -5.49 16.31
C LYS A 100 6.57 -4.48 15.56
N ASP A 101 6.85 -4.31 14.28
CA ASP A 101 6.09 -3.40 13.40
C ASP A 101 4.58 -3.70 13.49
N GLU A 102 4.19 -4.96 13.50
CA GLU A 102 2.80 -5.41 13.54
C GLU A 102 2.07 -4.97 14.82
N ASP A 103 2.75 -5.02 15.97
CA ASP A 103 2.17 -4.59 17.24
C ASP A 103 1.93 -3.08 17.26
N VAL A 104 2.85 -2.31 16.66
CA VAL A 104 2.72 -0.85 16.55
C VAL A 104 1.67 -0.44 15.51
N MET A 105 1.51 -1.20 14.42
CA MET A 105 0.41 -1.00 13.46
C MET A 105 -0.96 -1.03 14.14
N ASP A 106 -1.14 -1.90 15.12
CA ASP A 106 -2.40 -2.05 15.87
C ASP A 106 -2.64 -0.95 16.93
N LEU A 107 -1.63 -0.15 17.23
CA LEU A 107 -1.79 1.00 18.13
C LEU A 107 -2.39 2.23 17.42
N ILE A 108 -2.29 2.32 16.10
CA ILE A 108 -2.91 3.40 15.33
C ILE A 108 -4.41 3.13 15.23
N SER A 109 -5.26 4.09 15.57
CA SER A 109 -6.71 3.94 15.42
C SER A 109 -7.08 3.47 13.99
N PRO A 110 -7.86 2.39 13.83
CA PRO A 110 -8.20 1.86 12.50
C PRO A 110 -8.96 2.87 11.63
N LEU A 111 -9.60 3.87 12.23
CA LEU A 111 -10.29 4.96 11.54
C LEU A 111 -9.36 6.13 11.15
N LYS A 112 -8.09 6.09 11.59
CA LYS A 112 -7.04 7.07 11.23
C LYS A 112 -5.89 6.43 10.49
N ASP A 113 -5.86 5.12 10.36
CA ASP A 113 -4.83 4.35 9.68
C ASP A 113 -4.92 4.55 8.16
N VAL A 114 -4.12 5.47 7.62
CA VAL A 114 -4.11 5.75 6.17
C VAL A 114 -3.39 4.69 5.36
N GLU A 115 -2.60 3.84 6.00
CA GLU A 115 -1.90 2.75 5.33
C GLU A 115 -2.74 1.47 5.27
N GLY A 116 -3.80 1.35 6.09
CA GLY A 116 -4.70 0.20 6.13
C GLY A 116 -4.09 -1.05 6.75
N LEU A 117 -3.14 -0.90 7.68
CA LEU A 117 -2.33 -1.98 8.25
C LEU A 117 -2.85 -2.50 9.59
N HIS A 118 -3.73 -1.76 10.26
CA HIS A 118 -4.35 -2.20 11.50
C HIS A 118 -5.11 -3.52 11.31
N SER A 119 -5.01 -4.45 12.27
CA SER A 119 -5.65 -5.78 12.22
C SER A 119 -7.14 -5.73 11.90
N MET A 120 -7.87 -4.71 12.35
CA MET A 120 -9.28 -4.49 11.98
C MET A 120 -9.45 -4.25 10.48
N ASN A 121 -8.62 -3.40 9.88
CA ASN A 121 -8.65 -3.10 8.45
C ASN A 121 -8.29 -4.33 7.62
N LEU A 122 -7.28 -5.08 8.06
CA LEU A 122 -6.90 -6.37 7.45
C LEU A 122 -8.01 -7.42 7.61
N GLY A 123 -8.67 -7.47 8.76
CA GLY A 123 -9.82 -8.35 9.01
C GLY A 123 -11.00 -8.08 8.07
N TYR A 124 -11.26 -6.81 7.74
CA TYR A 124 -12.26 -6.46 6.74
C TYR A 124 -11.84 -6.92 5.34
N LEU A 125 -10.55 -6.86 5.02
CA LEU A 125 -10.02 -7.37 3.76
C LEU A 125 -10.19 -8.89 3.65
N VAL A 126 -9.87 -9.64 4.71
CA VAL A 126 -10.10 -11.10 4.78
C VAL A 126 -11.57 -11.46 4.54
N LYS A 127 -12.49 -10.71 5.12
CA LYS A 127 -13.95 -10.91 4.95
C LYS A 127 -14.51 -10.32 3.65
N PHE A 128 -13.67 -9.78 2.79
CA PHE A 128 -14.08 -9.06 1.58
C PHE A 128 -15.14 -7.96 1.86
N LYS A 129 -15.07 -7.35 3.03
CA LYS A 129 -15.95 -6.26 3.42
C LYS A 129 -15.46 -4.96 2.78
N ARG A 130 -16.28 -4.36 1.91
CA ARG A 130 -15.91 -3.12 1.19
C ARG A 130 -16.32 -1.84 1.92
N TYR A 131 -17.34 -1.92 2.75
CA TYR A 131 -17.91 -0.78 3.46
C TYR A 131 -17.97 -1.05 4.97
N LEU A 132 -17.63 -0.04 5.76
CA LEU A 132 -17.90 0.01 7.20
C LEU A 132 -19.39 0.31 7.45
N ASP A 133 -19.96 1.16 6.61
CA ASP A 133 -21.37 1.54 6.62
C ASP A 133 -21.82 1.69 5.17
N GLU A 134 -22.63 0.75 4.69
CA GLU A 134 -23.13 0.74 3.31
C GLU A 134 -24.12 1.88 3.07
N GLY A 135 -25.02 2.16 4.05
CA GLY A 135 -26.03 3.20 3.93
C GLY A 135 -25.44 4.62 3.79
N ARG A 136 -24.25 4.83 4.36
CA ARG A 136 -23.50 6.09 4.25
C ARG A 136 -22.39 6.05 3.21
N ALA A 137 -22.23 4.94 2.49
CA ALA A 137 -21.15 4.70 1.54
C ALA A 137 -19.74 4.91 2.15
N ILE A 138 -19.56 4.60 3.45
CA ILE A 138 -18.28 4.71 4.16
C ILE A 138 -17.46 3.47 3.88
N LYS A 139 -16.37 3.63 3.14
CA LYS A 139 -15.51 2.52 2.71
C LYS A 139 -14.52 2.10 3.78
N CYS A 140 -14.19 0.81 3.80
CA CYS A 140 -13.04 0.29 4.53
C CYS A 140 -11.74 0.85 3.95
N VAL A 141 -10.77 1.12 4.82
CA VAL A 141 -9.40 1.37 4.41
C VAL A 141 -8.72 0.02 4.14
N VAL A 142 -7.90 -0.04 3.12
CA VAL A 142 -7.12 -1.24 2.77
C VAL A 142 -5.68 -0.85 2.48
N PRO A 143 -4.71 -1.78 2.60
CA PRO A 143 -3.30 -1.48 2.44
C PRO A 143 -2.97 -0.76 1.14
N ALA A 144 -2.37 0.43 1.27
CA ALA A 144 -2.19 1.37 0.17
C ALA A 144 -1.36 0.79 -0.99
N THR A 145 -0.24 0.09 -0.68
CA THR A 145 0.61 -0.52 -1.71
C THR A 145 -0.08 -1.68 -2.43
N ALA A 146 -0.76 -2.56 -1.69
CA ALA A 146 -1.52 -3.66 -2.28
C ALA A 146 -2.64 -3.13 -3.18
N LYS A 147 -3.37 -2.11 -2.71
CA LYS A 147 -4.40 -1.40 -3.47
C LYS A 147 -3.83 -0.76 -4.74
N ALA A 148 -2.63 -0.17 -4.67
CA ALA A 148 -1.96 0.42 -5.82
C ALA A 148 -1.70 -0.61 -6.92
N VAL A 149 -1.16 -1.79 -6.56
CA VAL A 149 -0.94 -2.89 -7.51
C VAL A 149 -2.23 -3.33 -8.18
N VAL A 150 -3.28 -3.58 -7.39
CA VAL A 150 -4.59 -3.98 -7.93
C VAL A 150 -5.14 -2.91 -8.88
N LYS A 151 -5.02 -1.62 -8.53
CA LYS A 151 -5.50 -0.52 -9.39
C LYS A 151 -4.72 -0.40 -10.69
N VAL A 152 -3.43 -0.68 -10.68
CA VAL A 152 -2.62 -0.74 -11.91
C VAL A 152 -3.08 -1.89 -12.80
N LEU A 153 -3.25 -3.10 -12.26
CA LEU A 153 -3.77 -4.24 -13.02
C LEU A 153 -5.15 -3.94 -13.64
N GLN A 154 -6.09 -3.43 -12.82
CA GLN A 154 -7.45 -3.09 -13.26
C GLN A 154 -7.54 -1.93 -14.25
N SER A 155 -6.50 -1.11 -14.37
CA SER A 155 -6.50 0.02 -15.30
C SER A 155 -6.31 -0.40 -16.75
N HIS A 156 -5.82 -1.60 -16.99
CA HIS A 156 -5.53 -2.09 -18.32
C HIS A 156 -6.65 -3.02 -18.82
N PRO A 157 -7.33 -2.69 -19.94
CA PRO A 157 -8.54 -3.41 -20.38
C PRO A 157 -8.29 -4.87 -20.79
N LYS A 158 -7.04 -5.22 -21.15
CA LYS A 158 -6.66 -6.58 -21.54
C LYS A 158 -6.28 -7.48 -20.37
N ILE A 159 -6.18 -6.94 -19.14
CA ILE A 159 -5.80 -7.69 -17.97
C ILE A 159 -7.03 -8.05 -17.16
N SER A 160 -7.35 -9.34 -17.11
CA SER A 160 -8.29 -9.90 -16.14
C SER A 160 -7.51 -10.40 -14.92
N ILE A 161 -8.06 -10.24 -13.73
CA ILE A 161 -7.56 -10.86 -12.50
C ILE A 161 -8.32 -12.16 -12.25
N ASP A 162 -9.61 -12.19 -12.58
CA ASP A 162 -10.47 -13.34 -12.40
C ASP A 162 -9.99 -14.54 -13.22
N GLY A 163 -9.90 -15.69 -12.55
CA GLY A 163 -9.43 -16.96 -13.11
C GLY A 163 -7.92 -17.04 -13.37
N LYS A 164 -7.12 -16.04 -12.97
CA LYS A 164 -5.68 -16.00 -13.21
C LYS A 164 -4.87 -16.62 -12.08
N PHE A 165 -3.68 -17.13 -12.44
CA PHE A 165 -2.70 -17.60 -11.47
C PHE A 165 -1.75 -16.45 -11.11
N GLY A 166 -1.89 -15.97 -9.88
CA GLY A 166 -1.11 -14.86 -9.32
C GLY A 166 0.04 -15.38 -8.47
N VAL A 167 1.24 -14.85 -8.69
CA VAL A 167 2.40 -15.11 -7.83
C VAL A 167 2.88 -13.80 -7.23
N VAL A 168 2.97 -13.76 -5.89
CA VAL A 168 3.44 -12.61 -5.14
C VAL A 168 4.72 -12.99 -4.39
N ILE A 169 5.85 -12.41 -4.80
CA ILE A 169 7.15 -12.65 -4.15
C ILE A 169 7.34 -11.62 -3.04
N ASN A 170 6.67 -11.84 -1.94
CA ASN A 170 6.72 -11.07 -0.70
C ASN A 170 5.76 -11.66 0.32
N ASN A 171 6.10 -11.60 1.62
CA ASN A 171 5.24 -12.08 2.71
C ASN A 171 4.96 -11.04 3.80
N SER A 172 5.26 -9.77 3.55
CA SER A 172 5.04 -8.71 4.53
C SER A 172 3.55 -8.40 4.74
N MET A 173 3.22 -7.85 5.92
CA MET A 173 1.89 -7.32 6.22
C MET A 173 1.55 -6.07 5.40
N ARG A 174 2.57 -5.35 4.90
CA ARG A 174 2.37 -4.13 4.11
C ARG A 174 2.06 -4.40 2.64
N VAL A 175 2.55 -5.51 2.07
CA VAL A 175 2.42 -5.80 0.64
C VAL A 175 1.92 -7.21 0.38
N GLY A 176 2.72 -8.23 0.67
CA GLY A 176 2.50 -9.58 0.16
C GLY A 176 1.23 -10.24 0.65
N LYS A 177 0.99 -10.22 1.98
CA LYS A 177 -0.21 -10.82 2.57
C LYS A 177 -1.50 -10.12 2.10
N PRO A 178 -1.63 -8.78 2.22
CA PRO A 178 -2.84 -8.11 1.77
C PRO A 178 -3.05 -8.16 0.26
N LEU A 179 -1.99 -8.11 -0.54
CA LEU A 179 -2.10 -8.23 -2.00
C LEU A 179 -2.62 -9.59 -2.41
N GLY A 180 -2.11 -10.68 -1.80
CA GLY A 180 -2.62 -12.02 -2.05
C GLY A 180 -4.13 -12.09 -1.81
N LEU A 181 -4.59 -11.65 -0.64
CA LEU A 181 -6.03 -11.59 -0.31
C LEU A 181 -6.84 -10.72 -1.27
N MET A 182 -6.29 -9.58 -1.71
CA MET A 182 -7.00 -8.71 -2.66
C MET A 182 -7.15 -9.37 -4.05
N LEU A 183 -6.14 -10.10 -4.51
CA LEU A 183 -6.20 -10.83 -5.77
C LEU A 183 -7.15 -12.03 -5.68
N GLU A 184 -7.10 -12.78 -4.56
CA GLU A 184 -8.06 -13.87 -4.27
C GLU A 184 -9.50 -13.36 -4.24
N ASN A 185 -9.77 -12.23 -3.58
CA ASN A 185 -11.08 -11.57 -3.54
C ASN A 185 -11.57 -11.11 -4.92
N LEU A 186 -10.68 -11.05 -5.91
CA LEU A 186 -10.97 -10.71 -7.30
C LEU A 186 -10.96 -11.93 -8.23
N GLY A 187 -10.96 -13.15 -7.65
CA GLY A 187 -11.11 -14.40 -8.39
C GLY A 187 -9.81 -15.04 -8.86
N ALA A 188 -8.62 -14.55 -8.43
CA ALA A 188 -7.36 -15.18 -8.77
C ALA A 188 -7.04 -16.37 -7.84
N THR A 189 -6.33 -17.38 -8.37
CA THR A 189 -5.59 -18.35 -7.54
C THR A 189 -4.23 -17.77 -7.23
N VAL A 190 -3.86 -17.65 -5.94
CA VAL A 190 -2.64 -16.92 -5.54
C VAL A 190 -1.68 -17.80 -4.77
N VAL A 191 -0.40 -17.74 -5.17
CA VAL A 191 0.72 -18.29 -4.39
C VAL A 191 1.62 -17.15 -3.93
N ARG A 192 2.01 -17.18 -2.65
CA ARG A 192 3.00 -16.26 -2.09
C ARG A 192 4.32 -16.97 -1.86
N CYS A 193 5.39 -16.43 -2.48
CA CYS A 193 6.76 -16.89 -2.30
C CYS A 193 7.54 -15.88 -1.46
N TYR A 194 8.48 -16.35 -0.66
CA TYR A 194 9.28 -15.53 0.24
C TYR A 194 10.62 -16.20 0.55
N ASP A 195 11.41 -15.65 1.47
CA ASP A 195 12.78 -16.09 1.81
C ASP A 195 12.93 -17.58 2.14
N ARG A 196 11.87 -18.24 2.63
CA ARG A 196 11.86 -19.66 2.93
C ARG A 196 11.36 -20.54 1.79
N THR A 197 10.97 -19.95 0.67
CA THR A 197 10.55 -20.72 -0.52
C THR A 197 11.77 -21.29 -1.21
N PRO A 198 11.89 -22.62 -1.39
CA PRO A 198 12.98 -23.20 -2.15
C PRO A 198 13.05 -22.62 -3.57
N ARG A 199 14.27 -22.46 -4.10
CA ARG A 199 14.50 -21.87 -5.42
C ARG A 199 13.70 -22.55 -6.53
N GLU A 200 13.68 -23.87 -6.53
CA GLU A 200 12.95 -24.68 -7.53
C GLU A 200 11.43 -24.43 -7.45
N ALA A 201 10.88 -24.35 -6.23
CA ALA A 201 9.47 -24.05 -6.04
C ALA A 201 9.13 -22.61 -6.46
N LEU A 202 10.02 -21.64 -6.21
CA LEU A 202 9.88 -20.27 -6.70
C LEU A 202 9.86 -20.23 -8.23
N GLU A 203 10.80 -20.91 -8.88
CA GLU A 203 10.86 -21.02 -10.34
C GLU A 203 9.59 -21.60 -10.92
N ASP A 204 9.11 -22.73 -10.38
CA ASP A 204 7.88 -23.38 -10.81
C ASP A 204 6.65 -22.47 -10.69
N CYS A 205 6.55 -21.72 -9.61
CA CYS A 205 5.47 -20.75 -9.41
C CYS A 205 5.56 -19.63 -10.46
N VAL A 206 6.75 -19.05 -10.65
CA VAL A 206 6.96 -17.92 -11.58
C VAL A 206 6.65 -18.35 -13.03
N ARG A 207 7.05 -19.57 -13.43
CA ARG A 207 6.75 -20.11 -14.77
C ARG A 207 5.26 -20.26 -15.07
N LYS A 208 4.42 -20.39 -14.05
CA LYS A 208 2.96 -20.51 -14.16
C LYS A 208 2.22 -19.18 -14.04
N ALA A 209 2.89 -18.12 -13.56
CA ALA A 209 2.26 -16.87 -13.21
C ALA A 209 1.68 -16.11 -14.43
N ASP A 210 0.38 -15.90 -14.45
CA ASP A 210 -0.27 -14.93 -15.34
C ASP A 210 -0.05 -13.50 -14.83
N ILE A 211 -0.07 -13.34 -13.50
CA ILE A 211 0.21 -12.09 -12.79
C ILE A 211 1.38 -12.36 -11.85
N LEU A 212 2.47 -11.64 -12.03
CA LEU A 212 3.67 -11.74 -11.20
C LEU A 212 3.94 -10.40 -10.52
N VAL A 213 4.00 -10.42 -9.19
CA VAL A 213 4.33 -9.23 -8.40
C VAL A 213 5.53 -9.52 -7.52
N THR A 214 6.55 -8.68 -7.61
CA THR A 214 7.73 -8.77 -6.76
C THR A 214 7.87 -7.52 -5.90
N ALA A 215 8.20 -7.72 -4.61
CA ALA A 215 8.37 -6.66 -3.61
C ALA A 215 9.44 -7.06 -2.58
N VAL A 216 10.54 -7.66 -3.04
CA VAL A 216 11.63 -8.11 -2.17
C VAL A 216 12.49 -6.91 -1.78
N PRO A 217 12.67 -6.61 -0.49
CA PRO A 217 13.42 -5.43 -0.05
C PRO A 217 14.95 -5.60 -0.17
N ASP A 218 15.42 -6.82 -0.43
CA ASP A 218 16.84 -7.11 -0.61
C ASP A 218 17.39 -6.45 -1.89
N PRO A 219 18.38 -5.55 -1.79
CA PRO A 219 18.92 -4.83 -2.92
C PRO A 219 19.68 -5.71 -3.92
N VAL A 220 20.08 -6.92 -3.51
CA VAL A 220 20.79 -7.86 -4.40
C VAL A 220 19.85 -8.85 -5.10
N PHE A 221 18.62 -8.97 -4.62
CA PHE A 221 17.65 -9.88 -5.24
C PHE A 221 17.33 -9.45 -6.65
N ARG A 222 17.48 -10.38 -7.58
CA ARG A 222 17.03 -10.23 -8.98
C ARG A 222 16.29 -11.48 -9.40
N LEU A 223 15.10 -11.29 -9.95
CA LEU A 223 14.34 -12.37 -10.54
C LEU A 223 14.93 -12.75 -11.88
N ASP A 224 15.11 -14.04 -12.12
CA ASP A 224 15.54 -14.55 -13.42
C ASP A 224 14.43 -14.33 -14.46
N SER A 225 14.71 -13.47 -15.43
CA SER A 225 13.76 -13.13 -16.49
C SER A 225 13.35 -14.34 -17.35
N SER A 226 14.19 -15.39 -17.42
CA SER A 226 13.90 -16.62 -18.16
C SER A 226 12.78 -17.46 -17.54
N TRP A 227 12.47 -17.24 -16.26
CA TRP A 227 11.36 -17.92 -15.57
C TRP A 227 10.00 -17.29 -15.87
N VAL A 228 9.96 -16.02 -16.25
CA VAL A 228 8.71 -15.29 -16.44
C VAL A 228 7.91 -15.91 -17.60
N LYS A 229 6.66 -16.26 -17.34
CA LYS A 229 5.74 -16.80 -18.34
C LYS A 229 5.55 -15.80 -19.49
N PRO A 230 5.66 -16.22 -20.76
CA PRO A 230 5.33 -15.36 -21.89
C PRO A 230 3.92 -14.78 -21.79
N GLY A 231 3.80 -13.46 -21.96
CA GLY A 231 2.51 -12.77 -21.88
C GLY A 231 2.07 -12.38 -20.46
N ALA A 232 2.83 -12.73 -19.41
CA ALA A 232 2.48 -12.37 -18.03
C ALA A 232 2.41 -10.85 -17.81
N ALA A 233 1.54 -10.43 -16.88
CA ALA A 233 1.56 -9.09 -16.32
C ALA A 233 2.53 -9.04 -15.12
N VAL A 234 3.60 -8.23 -15.22
CA VAL A 234 4.67 -8.19 -14.23
C VAL A 234 4.72 -6.82 -13.55
N ILE A 235 4.62 -6.80 -12.23
CA ILE A 235 4.70 -5.58 -11.41
C ILE A 235 5.85 -5.67 -10.43
N ASP A 236 6.79 -4.74 -10.56
CA ASP A 236 7.88 -4.55 -9.61
C ASP A 236 7.54 -3.43 -8.63
N VAL A 237 7.37 -3.79 -7.36
CA VAL A 237 7.06 -2.87 -6.26
C VAL A 237 8.33 -2.39 -5.56
N ALA A 238 9.44 -3.12 -5.70
CA ALA A 238 10.67 -2.82 -4.98
C ALA A 238 11.28 -1.48 -5.40
N TYR A 239 11.74 -0.71 -4.40
CA TYR A 239 12.35 0.61 -4.65
C TYR A 239 13.58 0.52 -5.56
N GLN A 240 14.45 -0.46 -5.33
CA GLN A 240 15.67 -0.67 -6.12
C GLN A 240 15.44 -1.52 -7.37
N GLY A 241 14.24 -2.11 -7.52
CA GLY A 241 13.88 -3.02 -8.59
C GLY A 241 14.35 -4.45 -8.34
N ASN A 242 13.45 -5.39 -8.60
CA ASN A 242 13.72 -6.83 -8.50
C ASN A 242 13.79 -7.50 -9.87
N ILE A 243 13.44 -6.80 -10.93
CA ILE A 243 13.38 -7.34 -12.29
C ILE A 243 14.31 -6.58 -13.23
N ASP A 244 14.80 -7.26 -14.24
CA ASP A 244 15.42 -6.66 -15.41
C ASP A 244 14.34 -6.34 -16.45
N ALA A 245 13.93 -5.08 -16.53
CA ALA A 245 12.91 -4.65 -17.46
C ALA A 245 13.32 -4.81 -18.93
N ALA A 246 14.62 -4.68 -19.26
CA ALA A 246 15.13 -4.87 -20.59
C ALA A 246 15.07 -6.35 -21.01
N GLY A 247 15.46 -7.26 -20.12
CA GLY A 247 15.42 -8.70 -20.35
C GLY A 247 13.99 -9.27 -20.44
N LEU A 248 12.97 -8.51 -19.99
CA LEU A 248 11.55 -8.91 -20.08
C LEU A 248 10.84 -8.33 -21.31
N GLN A 249 11.48 -7.44 -22.06
CA GLN A 249 10.90 -6.94 -23.30
C GLN A 249 10.73 -8.07 -24.34
N GLY A 250 9.54 -8.12 -24.94
CA GLY A 250 9.17 -9.20 -25.86
C GLY A 250 8.72 -10.51 -25.19
N ARG A 251 8.93 -10.65 -23.86
CA ARG A 251 8.49 -11.81 -23.07
C ARG A 251 7.26 -11.51 -22.22
N ALA A 252 7.34 -10.53 -21.34
CA ALA A 252 6.15 -10.09 -20.58
C ALA A 252 5.13 -9.44 -21.51
N GLY A 253 3.85 -9.64 -21.20
CA GLY A 253 2.77 -8.92 -21.89
C GLY A 253 2.68 -7.48 -21.42
N HIS A 254 2.75 -7.30 -20.09
CA HIS A 254 2.70 -5.98 -19.44
C HIS A 254 3.75 -5.91 -18.33
N LEU A 255 4.34 -4.72 -18.15
CA LEU A 255 5.47 -4.54 -17.26
C LEU A 255 5.48 -3.14 -16.62
N THR A 256 5.84 -3.03 -15.34
CA THR A 256 6.23 -1.75 -14.76
C THR A 256 7.60 -1.32 -15.25
N GLY A 257 7.69 -0.09 -15.79
CA GLY A 257 8.97 0.45 -16.26
C GLY A 257 9.88 0.90 -15.11
N PRO A 258 11.21 1.01 -15.35
CA PRO A 258 12.17 1.40 -14.32
C PRO A 258 11.89 2.80 -13.76
N ASP A 259 11.42 3.73 -14.59
CA ASP A 259 11.14 5.12 -14.22
C ASP A 259 9.67 5.37 -13.87
N ASN A 260 8.81 4.38 -14.02
CA ASN A 260 7.36 4.49 -13.84
C ASN A 260 6.83 3.34 -12.97
N ARG A 261 7.47 3.17 -11.80
CA ARG A 261 7.13 2.13 -10.84
C ARG A 261 5.92 2.50 -9.98
N ILE A 262 5.51 1.56 -9.15
CA ILE A 262 4.31 1.63 -8.31
C ILE A 262 4.31 2.76 -7.27
N GLY A 263 5.46 3.38 -6.95
CA GLY A 263 5.59 4.35 -5.85
C GLY A 263 4.63 5.54 -5.92
N SER A 264 4.39 6.10 -7.12
CA SER A 264 3.41 7.19 -7.31
C SER A 264 1.98 6.71 -7.01
N MET A 265 1.65 5.48 -7.41
CA MET A 265 0.37 4.86 -7.14
C MET A 265 0.16 4.60 -5.65
N THR A 266 1.21 4.12 -4.94
CA THR A 266 1.13 3.92 -3.48
C THR A 266 0.78 5.23 -2.78
N ARG A 267 1.48 6.34 -3.10
CA ARG A 267 1.17 7.64 -2.51
C ARG A 267 -0.24 8.11 -2.85
N ALA A 268 -0.69 7.95 -4.10
CA ALA A 268 -2.06 8.26 -4.47
C ALA A 268 -3.07 7.45 -3.64
N MET A 269 -2.83 6.16 -3.41
CA MET A 269 -3.70 5.32 -2.59
C MET A 269 -3.68 5.71 -1.11
N THR A 270 -2.57 6.22 -0.58
CA THR A 270 -2.52 6.81 0.78
C THR A 270 -3.47 8.00 0.90
N PHE A 271 -3.50 8.91 -0.09
CA PHE A 271 -4.45 10.03 -0.08
C PHE A 271 -5.90 9.60 -0.34
N VAL A 272 -6.14 8.58 -1.15
CA VAL A 272 -7.46 7.94 -1.26
C VAL A 272 -7.92 7.38 0.09
N ASN A 273 -7.02 6.73 0.83
CA ASN A 273 -7.31 6.24 2.17
C ASN A 273 -7.57 7.39 3.15
N LEU A 274 -6.83 8.51 3.05
CA LEU A 274 -7.08 9.71 3.85
C LEU A 274 -8.49 10.30 3.60
N VAL A 275 -8.98 10.27 2.35
CA VAL A 275 -10.38 10.62 2.04
C VAL A 275 -11.34 9.70 2.81
N TYR A 276 -11.06 8.40 2.85
CA TYR A 276 -11.91 7.45 3.59
C TYR A 276 -11.84 7.69 5.10
N CYS A 277 -10.65 7.94 5.66
CA CYS A 277 -10.48 8.33 7.07
C CYS A 277 -11.28 9.59 7.42
N ALA A 278 -11.30 10.59 6.53
CA ALA A 278 -12.10 11.80 6.71
C ALA A 278 -13.61 11.50 6.70
N LYS A 279 -14.07 10.68 5.78
CA LYS A 279 -15.48 10.24 5.68
C LYS A 279 -15.90 9.34 6.85
N ASN A 280 -14.95 8.62 7.46
CA ASN A 280 -15.19 7.78 8.64
C ASN A 280 -15.27 8.59 9.96
N ALA A 281 -14.92 9.88 9.96
CA ALA A 281 -14.92 10.72 11.16
C ALA A 281 -16.25 10.71 11.96
N PRO A 282 -17.44 10.62 11.36
CA PRO A 282 -18.69 10.45 12.09
C PRO A 282 -18.78 9.15 12.91
N LEU A 283 -18.10 8.06 12.46
CA LEU A 283 -18.11 6.79 13.18
C LEU A 283 -17.25 6.82 14.45
N ARG A 284 -16.27 7.74 14.55
CA ARG A 284 -15.44 7.91 15.76
C ARG A 284 -16.25 8.29 17.01
N ARG A 285 -17.46 8.81 16.82
CA ARG A 285 -18.39 9.18 17.89
C ARG A 285 -19.46 8.13 18.16
N SER A 286 -19.44 7.00 17.44
CA SER A 286 -20.42 5.93 17.59
C SER A 286 -19.89 4.88 18.58
N PRO A 287 -20.68 4.47 19.60
CA PRO A 287 -20.28 3.42 20.54
C PRO A 287 -20.15 2.03 19.91
N ARG A 288 -20.43 1.86 18.61
CA ARG A 288 -20.35 0.59 17.88
C ARG A 288 -18.97 0.26 17.32
N VAL A 289 -18.02 1.19 17.39
CA VAL A 289 -16.63 0.93 17.00
C VAL A 289 -15.82 0.87 18.29
N PRO A 290 -15.21 -0.27 18.64
CA PRO A 290 -14.34 -0.34 19.81
C PRO A 290 -13.23 0.68 19.66
N VAL A 291 -13.14 1.65 20.55
CA VAL A 291 -11.95 2.46 20.71
C VAL A 291 -10.96 1.53 21.43
N VAL A 292 -9.98 1.03 20.70
CA VAL A 292 -8.86 0.32 21.33
C VAL A 292 -8.12 1.36 22.15
N GLY A 293 -8.25 1.22 23.48
CA GLY A 293 -7.57 2.06 24.47
C GLY A 293 -6.10 1.66 24.61
#